data_389932fc4c6b7e2d86b173954e749845
#
_entry.id   389932fc4c6b7e2d86b173954e749845
#
_cell.length_a   1.000
_cell.length_b   1.000
_cell.length_c   1.000
_cell.angle_alpha   90.00
_cell.angle_beta   90.00
_cell.angle_gamma   90.00
#
_symmetry.space_group_name_H-M   'P 1'
#
loop_
_entity.id
_entity.type
_entity.pdbx_description
1 polymer ?
#
loop_
_entity_poly.entity_id
_entity_poly.type
_entity_poly.pdbx_seq_one_letter_code
_entity_poly.pdbx_strand_id
1 'polypeptide(L)'
;MSRPAIHRIANPKAWTVLVAPVRLEVIEVMRMIAPCSIAEIATALDRPADTLYRHLEKLKRAGAVVEAGVRRIGRRVEQVYDLVADDFRVDFKDGSGRTANKAYNDTMQSIIKVASRTARDSSAAGQLLGVGEERNIMGKIEHAWLTQEQFIELRELMMKVKSFMDAHKSHREGRLYLAALIAMPVTRKRGAKRAAESAMKSAPKSALKSALKSAMKPAAKVVAKIVAKIVAKAAAKSSTKRSKK
;
A
#
# COMPACT_ATOMS: atom_id res chain seq x y z
N MET A 1 -21.50 18.73 7.73
CA MET A 1 -20.78 19.18 6.52
C MET A 1 -20.46 17.95 5.69
N SER A 2 -20.66 18.00 4.36
CA SER A 2 -20.27 16.89 3.47
C SER A 2 -18.75 16.80 3.41
N ARG A 3 -18.19 15.58 3.53
CA ARG A 3 -16.75 15.34 3.40
C ARG A 3 -16.30 15.60 1.95
N PRO A 4 -15.08 16.09 1.71
CA PRO A 4 -14.50 16.12 0.38
C PRO A 4 -14.45 14.72 -0.24
N ALA A 5 -14.70 14.60 -1.53
CA ALA A 5 -14.67 13.30 -2.21
C ALA A 5 -13.24 12.67 -2.21
N ILE A 6 -12.19 13.50 -2.30
CA ILE A 6 -10.81 13.03 -2.43
C ILE A 6 -9.87 13.89 -1.58
N HIS A 7 -9.04 13.25 -0.78
CA HIS A 7 -7.87 13.86 -0.14
C HIS A 7 -6.56 13.34 -0.77
N ARG A 8 -5.69 14.27 -1.18
CA ARG A 8 -4.41 13.95 -1.83
C ARG A 8 -3.29 13.91 -0.80
N ILE A 9 -2.59 12.80 -0.72
CA ILE A 9 -1.48 12.58 0.22
C ILE A 9 -0.16 12.80 -0.52
N ALA A 10 0.52 13.90 -0.22
CA ALA A 10 1.83 14.24 -0.79
C ALA A 10 3.00 13.62 0.01
N ASN A 11 2.80 13.27 1.28
CA ASN A 11 3.84 12.72 2.14
C ASN A 11 3.88 11.18 2.06
N PRO A 12 4.97 10.56 1.55
CA PRO A 12 5.10 9.11 1.46
C PRO A 12 5.01 8.39 2.82
N LYS A 13 5.50 9.02 3.90
CA LYS A 13 5.40 8.45 5.25
C LYS A 13 3.95 8.39 5.73
N ALA A 14 3.17 9.44 5.47
CA ALA A 14 1.73 9.45 5.79
C ALA A 14 1.00 8.36 5.00
N TRP A 15 1.29 8.18 3.70
CA TRP A 15 0.72 7.08 2.92
C TRP A 15 1.03 5.71 3.52
N THR A 16 2.28 5.44 3.86
CA THR A 16 2.68 4.17 4.51
C THR A 16 1.93 3.94 5.83
N VAL A 17 1.58 5.01 6.54
CA VAL A 17 0.72 4.90 7.72
C VAL A 17 -0.68 4.46 7.33
N LEU A 18 -1.31 5.08 6.34
CA LEU A 18 -2.68 4.77 5.93
C LEU A 18 -2.84 3.32 5.47
N VAL A 19 -1.93 2.86 4.61
CA VAL A 19 -2.07 1.57 3.92
C VAL A 19 -1.70 0.35 4.76
N ALA A 20 -1.30 0.48 6.03
CA ALA A 20 -1.08 -0.70 6.85
C ALA A 20 -2.39 -1.47 7.08
N PRO A 21 -2.38 -2.82 7.03
CA PRO A 21 -3.59 -3.65 6.93
C PRO A 21 -4.70 -3.28 7.93
N VAL A 22 -4.39 -3.20 9.23
CA VAL A 22 -5.39 -2.84 10.25
C VAL A 22 -5.96 -1.43 10.05
N ARG A 23 -5.14 -0.48 9.58
CA ARG A 23 -5.60 0.90 9.36
C ARG A 23 -6.45 1.03 8.10
N LEU A 24 -6.17 0.22 7.07
CA LEU A 24 -7.08 0.10 5.92
C LEU A 24 -8.46 -0.39 6.37
N GLU A 25 -8.52 -1.41 7.22
CA GLU A 25 -9.80 -1.92 7.76
C GLU A 25 -10.51 -0.84 8.60
N VAL A 26 -9.80 -0.10 9.44
CA VAL A 26 -10.37 1.02 10.20
C VAL A 26 -10.96 2.08 9.26
N ILE A 27 -10.22 2.47 8.21
CA ILE A 27 -10.70 3.43 7.21
C ILE A 27 -11.96 2.90 6.50
N GLU A 28 -11.97 1.63 6.09
CA GLU A 28 -13.14 1.04 5.41
C GLU A 28 -14.37 0.97 6.32
N VAL A 29 -14.19 0.60 7.60
CA VAL A 29 -15.27 0.65 8.59
C VAL A 29 -15.76 2.09 8.78
N MET A 30 -14.86 3.06 8.94
CA MET A 30 -15.24 4.46 9.07
C MET A 30 -15.97 4.99 7.83
N ARG A 31 -15.68 4.51 6.62
CA ARG A 31 -16.46 4.84 5.41
C ARG A 31 -17.91 4.41 5.49
N MET A 32 -18.20 3.36 6.26
CA MET A 32 -19.57 2.81 6.42
C MET A 32 -20.33 3.47 7.57
N ILE A 33 -19.65 3.84 8.66
CA ILE A 33 -20.34 4.20 9.92
C ILE A 33 -19.97 5.58 10.48
N ALA A 34 -18.95 6.26 9.92
CA ALA A 34 -18.55 7.56 10.44
C ALA A 34 -19.62 8.65 10.18
N PRO A 35 -19.77 9.62 11.10
CA PRO A 35 -18.94 9.82 12.28
C PRO A 35 -19.21 8.78 13.38
N CYS A 36 -18.14 8.21 13.97
CA CYS A 36 -18.24 7.08 14.89
C CYS A 36 -17.23 7.14 16.05
N SER A 37 -17.54 6.46 17.15
CA SER A 37 -16.62 6.27 18.26
C SER A 37 -15.68 5.08 18.03
N ILE A 38 -14.61 4.99 18.82
CA ILE A 38 -13.70 3.84 18.75
C ILE A 38 -14.38 2.54 19.17
N ALA A 39 -15.36 2.59 20.05
CA ALA A 39 -16.14 1.41 20.46
C ALA A 39 -16.96 0.86 19.30
N GLU A 40 -17.56 1.73 18.47
CA GLU A 40 -18.29 1.31 17.27
C GLU A 40 -17.36 0.71 16.22
N ILE A 41 -16.15 1.29 16.01
CA ILE A 41 -15.13 0.71 15.13
C ILE A 41 -14.68 -0.66 15.65
N ALA A 42 -14.46 -0.79 16.95
CA ALA A 42 -14.07 -2.02 17.62
C ALA A 42 -15.10 -3.14 17.42
N THR A 43 -16.38 -2.80 17.62
CA THR A 43 -17.51 -3.73 17.37
C THR A 43 -17.57 -4.15 15.91
N ALA A 44 -17.44 -3.20 14.98
CA ALA A 44 -17.52 -3.49 13.55
C ALA A 44 -16.36 -4.34 13.02
N LEU A 45 -15.17 -4.26 13.67
CA LEU A 45 -13.99 -5.05 13.31
C LEU A 45 -13.83 -6.33 14.13
N ASP A 46 -14.72 -6.56 15.10
CA ASP A 46 -14.56 -7.64 16.10
C ASP A 46 -13.17 -7.63 16.75
N ARG A 47 -12.77 -6.46 17.26
CA ARG A 47 -11.44 -6.24 17.88
C ARG A 47 -11.56 -5.46 19.18
N PRO A 48 -10.65 -5.71 20.16
CA PRO A 48 -10.59 -4.89 21.37
C PRO A 48 -10.32 -3.41 21.05
N ALA A 49 -11.09 -2.50 21.64
CA ALA A 49 -10.94 -1.06 21.43
C ALA A 49 -9.52 -0.56 21.76
N ASP A 50 -8.90 -1.09 22.82
CA ASP A 50 -7.56 -0.71 23.26
C ASP A 50 -6.50 -0.92 22.18
N THR A 51 -6.65 -1.96 21.35
CA THR A 51 -5.74 -2.22 20.23
C THR A 51 -5.89 -1.18 19.11
N LEU A 52 -7.08 -0.60 18.97
CA LEU A 52 -7.42 0.33 17.89
C LEU A 52 -7.05 1.78 18.20
N TYR A 53 -6.98 2.20 19.47
CA TYR A 53 -6.58 3.57 19.85
C TYR A 53 -5.28 3.99 19.16
N ARG A 54 -4.25 3.16 19.24
CA ARG A 54 -2.95 3.44 18.63
C ARG A 54 -3.02 3.55 17.10
N HIS A 55 -3.91 2.79 16.46
CA HIS A 55 -4.10 2.85 15.02
C HIS A 55 -4.84 4.14 14.63
N LEU A 56 -5.86 4.51 15.36
CA LEU A 56 -6.64 5.74 15.15
C LEU A 56 -5.76 6.99 15.34
N GLU A 57 -4.96 7.04 16.41
CA GLU A 57 -4.02 8.14 16.64
C GLU A 57 -2.99 8.30 15.52
N LYS A 58 -2.50 7.18 14.96
CA LYS A 58 -1.62 7.24 13.78
C LYS A 58 -2.33 7.79 12.55
N LEU A 59 -3.60 7.44 12.34
CA LEU A 59 -4.42 7.97 11.25
C LEU A 59 -4.70 9.46 11.43
N LYS A 60 -4.97 9.92 12.64
CA LYS A 60 -5.10 11.36 12.97
C LYS A 60 -3.82 12.12 12.62
N ARG A 61 -2.68 11.66 13.11
CA ARG A 61 -1.36 12.28 12.83
C ARG A 61 -0.99 12.28 11.35
N ALA A 62 -1.49 11.29 10.60
CA ALA A 62 -1.30 11.22 9.15
C ALA A 62 -2.30 12.07 8.36
N GLY A 63 -3.24 12.75 9.04
CA GLY A 63 -4.23 13.62 8.43
C GLY A 63 -5.37 12.90 7.71
N ALA A 64 -5.64 11.64 8.05
CA ALA A 64 -6.73 10.86 7.45
C ALA A 64 -8.01 10.89 8.30
N VAL A 65 -7.89 11.10 9.60
CA VAL A 65 -8.98 11.10 10.56
C VAL A 65 -8.96 12.39 11.35
N VAL A 66 -10.13 12.92 11.67
CA VAL A 66 -10.34 14.10 12.53
C VAL A 66 -11.30 13.79 13.68
N GLU A 67 -11.21 14.54 14.75
CA GLU A 67 -12.22 14.53 15.80
C GLU A 67 -13.45 15.31 15.32
N ALA A 68 -14.60 14.65 15.36
CA ALA A 68 -15.88 15.19 14.89
C ALA A 68 -16.79 15.65 16.06
N GLY A 69 -16.24 15.70 17.27
CA GLY A 69 -16.95 16.09 18.48
C GLY A 69 -17.09 14.98 19.50
N VAL A 70 -18.01 15.17 20.43
CA VAL A 70 -18.31 14.22 21.49
C VAL A 70 -19.79 13.85 21.45
N ARG A 71 -20.10 12.60 21.79
CA ARG A 71 -21.47 12.10 21.89
C ARG A 71 -21.72 11.53 23.27
N ARG A 72 -22.87 11.87 23.86
CA ARG A 72 -23.31 11.32 25.14
C ARG A 72 -24.17 10.08 24.92
N ILE A 73 -23.77 8.96 25.52
CA ILE A 73 -24.54 7.71 25.51
C ILE A 73 -24.82 7.34 26.99
N GLY A 74 -26.03 7.67 27.48
CA GLY A 74 -26.36 7.55 28.87
C GLY A 74 -25.46 8.44 29.75
N ARG A 75 -24.68 7.81 30.65
CA ARG A 75 -23.72 8.50 31.53
C ARG A 75 -22.30 8.63 30.96
N ARG A 76 -22.03 8.01 29.80
CA ARG A 76 -20.69 8.04 29.16
C ARG A 76 -20.63 9.15 28.12
N VAL A 77 -19.46 9.75 28.01
CA VAL A 77 -19.13 10.68 26.94
C VAL A 77 -18.08 9.98 26.05
N GLU A 78 -18.39 9.85 24.78
CA GLU A 78 -17.50 9.22 23.80
C GLU A 78 -16.98 10.24 22.80
N GLN A 79 -15.68 10.22 22.52
CA GLN A 79 -15.08 10.96 21.42
C GLN A 79 -15.54 10.33 20.10
N VAL A 80 -15.98 11.17 19.18
CA VAL A 80 -16.43 10.79 17.84
C VAL A 80 -15.40 11.24 16.82
N TYR A 81 -15.17 10.39 15.85
CA TYR A 81 -14.16 10.57 14.78
C TYR A 81 -14.81 10.52 13.42
N ASP A 82 -14.25 11.26 12.47
CA ASP A 82 -14.65 11.20 11.06
C ASP A 82 -13.44 11.15 10.14
N LEU A 83 -13.65 10.70 8.91
CA LEU A 83 -12.64 10.75 7.86
C LEU A 83 -12.55 12.17 7.29
N VAL A 84 -11.35 12.61 6.91
CA VAL A 84 -11.16 13.92 6.25
C VAL A 84 -11.69 13.93 4.81
N ALA A 85 -11.85 12.75 4.18
CA ALA A 85 -12.39 12.59 2.83
C ALA A 85 -12.91 11.17 2.62
N ASP A 86 -13.73 10.99 1.56
CA ASP A 86 -14.26 9.67 1.19
C ASP A 86 -13.20 8.76 0.55
N ASP A 87 -12.23 9.34 -0.17
CA ASP A 87 -11.15 8.62 -0.82
C ASP A 87 -9.79 9.29 -0.60
N PHE A 88 -8.72 8.49 -0.58
CA PHE A 88 -7.35 8.95 -0.42
C PHE A 88 -6.54 8.59 -1.66
N ARG A 89 -5.79 9.57 -2.20
CA ARG A 89 -4.94 9.37 -3.38
C ARG A 89 -3.53 9.85 -3.15
N VAL A 90 -2.59 9.14 -3.76
CA VAL A 90 -1.17 9.54 -3.79
C VAL A 90 -0.99 10.75 -4.69
N ASP A 91 -0.22 11.74 -4.22
CA ASP A 91 0.22 12.91 -5.00
C ASP A 91 1.71 13.19 -4.73
N PHE A 92 2.57 12.21 -5.06
CA PHE A 92 4.01 12.35 -4.87
C PHE A 92 4.66 12.96 -6.10
N LYS A 93 5.32 14.09 -5.92
CA LYS A 93 6.03 14.83 -6.98
C LYS A 93 7.53 14.46 -6.99
N ASP A 94 7.86 13.19 -7.19
CA ASP A 94 9.25 12.71 -7.19
C ASP A 94 9.88 12.63 -8.59
N GLY A 95 9.19 13.10 -9.63
CA GLY A 95 9.63 13.13 -11.02
C GLY A 95 9.95 11.77 -11.64
N SER A 96 10.28 10.77 -10.85
CA SER A 96 10.65 9.42 -11.31
C SER A 96 9.50 8.40 -11.21
N GLY A 97 8.43 8.74 -10.48
CA GLY A 97 7.33 7.84 -10.15
C GLY A 97 7.72 6.67 -9.24
N ARG A 98 8.98 6.53 -8.82
CA ARG A 98 9.43 5.40 -7.99
C ARG A 98 8.76 5.36 -6.64
N THR A 99 8.59 6.51 -5.99
CA THR A 99 7.93 6.62 -4.69
C THR A 99 6.44 6.25 -4.81
N ALA A 100 5.77 6.71 -5.86
CA ALA A 100 4.39 6.36 -6.14
C ALA A 100 4.24 4.84 -6.42
N ASN A 101 5.11 4.27 -7.26
CA ASN A 101 5.10 2.83 -7.55
C ASN A 101 5.33 1.99 -6.29
N LYS A 102 6.25 2.41 -5.40
CA LYS A 102 6.44 1.76 -4.10
C LYS A 102 5.18 1.84 -3.25
N ALA A 103 4.57 3.02 -3.15
CA ALA A 103 3.34 3.21 -2.38
C ALA A 103 2.19 2.34 -2.88
N TYR A 104 2.01 2.23 -4.20
CA TYR A 104 1.02 1.33 -4.79
C TYR A 104 1.33 -0.13 -4.50
N ASN A 105 2.60 -0.56 -4.60
CA ASN A 105 2.98 -1.93 -4.24
C ASN A 105 2.67 -2.23 -2.77
N ASP A 106 3.04 -1.33 -1.84
CA ASP A 106 2.77 -1.48 -0.41
C ASP A 106 1.25 -1.56 -0.15
N THR A 107 0.46 -0.78 -0.87
CA THR A 107 -1.01 -0.84 -0.83
C THR A 107 -1.54 -2.19 -1.30
N MET A 108 -1.06 -2.69 -2.45
CA MET A 108 -1.48 -4.00 -2.98
C MET A 108 -1.15 -5.13 -2.00
N GLN A 109 0.04 -5.14 -1.43
CA GLN A 109 0.43 -6.12 -0.41
C GLN A 109 -0.49 -6.08 0.81
N SER A 110 -0.93 -4.91 1.22
CA SER A 110 -1.84 -4.75 2.35
C SER A 110 -3.26 -5.22 2.02
N ILE A 111 -3.78 -4.92 0.84
CA ILE A 111 -5.08 -5.42 0.36
C ILE A 111 -5.08 -6.95 0.33
N ILE A 112 -4.02 -7.58 -0.21
CA ILE A 112 -3.88 -9.04 -0.26
C ILE A 112 -3.88 -9.63 1.16
N LYS A 113 -3.17 -9.00 2.12
CA LYS A 113 -3.16 -9.45 3.52
C LYS A 113 -4.52 -9.37 4.18
N VAL A 114 -5.26 -8.28 3.95
CA VAL A 114 -6.62 -8.12 4.47
C VAL A 114 -7.54 -9.19 3.87
N ALA A 115 -7.56 -9.34 2.54
CA ALA A 115 -8.39 -10.32 1.85
C ALA A 115 -8.08 -11.77 2.30
N SER A 116 -6.80 -12.11 2.40
CA SER A 116 -6.37 -13.46 2.87
C SER A 116 -6.77 -13.73 4.31
N ARG A 117 -6.72 -12.73 5.20
CA ARG A 117 -7.19 -12.89 6.58
C ARG A 117 -8.69 -13.05 6.61
N THR A 118 -9.46 -12.18 5.98
CA THR A 118 -10.92 -12.27 5.93
C THR A 118 -11.38 -13.63 5.40
N ALA A 119 -10.76 -14.12 4.33
CA ALA A 119 -11.11 -15.44 3.79
C ALA A 119 -10.86 -16.58 4.79
N ARG A 120 -9.74 -16.52 5.52
CA ARG A 120 -9.40 -17.52 6.55
C ARG A 120 -10.38 -17.45 7.73
N ASP A 121 -10.66 -16.24 8.22
CA ASP A 121 -11.54 -16.05 9.37
C ASP A 121 -12.99 -16.47 9.04
N SER A 122 -13.49 -16.09 7.85
CA SER A 122 -14.81 -16.52 7.36
C SER A 122 -14.89 -18.04 7.12
N SER A 123 -13.79 -18.67 6.67
CA SER A 123 -13.72 -20.13 6.53
C SER A 123 -13.75 -20.81 7.89
N ALA A 124 -12.98 -20.33 8.86
CA ALA A 124 -12.94 -20.86 10.22
C ALA A 124 -14.29 -20.74 10.93
N ALA A 125 -15.04 -19.66 10.63
CA ALA A 125 -16.39 -19.43 11.15
C ALA A 125 -17.49 -20.21 10.39
N GLY A 126 -17.13 -21.02 9.37
CA GLY A 126 -18.10 -21.78 8.57
C GLY A 126 -19.04 -20.92 7.72
N GLN A 127 -18.65 -19.68 7.43
CA GLN A 127 -19.50 -18.72 6.71
C GLN A 127 -19.34 -18.79 5.18
N LEU A 128 -18.33 -19.51 4.66
CA LEU A 128 -18.08 -19.62 3.23
C LEU A 128 -18.86 -20.80 2.63
N LEU A 129 -19.68 -20.49 1.64
CA LEU A 129 -20.44 -21.45 0.84
C LEU A 129 -19.86 -21.44 -0.58
N GLY A 130 -19.02 -22.44 -0.90
CA GLY A 130 -18.30 -22.50 -2.18
C GLY A 130 -19.12 -23.12 -3.32
N VAL A 131 -20.22 -23.82 -3.03
CA VAL A 131 -21.05 -24.57 -3.99
C VAL A 131 -22.53 -24.35 -3.71
N GLY A 132 -23.37 -24.72 -4.69
CA GLY A 132 -24.83 -24.60 -4.59
C GLY A 132 -25.35 -23.22 -4.98
N GLU A 133 -26.68 -23.05 -4.90
CA GLU A 133 -27.37 -21.79 -5.25
C GLU A 133 -27.03 -20.65 -4.29
N GLU A 134 -26.77 -20.97 -3.03
CA GLU A 134 -26.40 -20.02 -1.99
C GLU A 134 -24.90 -19.70 -1.96
N ARG A 135 -24.16 -20.07 -3.01
CA ARG A 135 -22.74 -19.77 -3.10
C ARG A 135 -22.45 -18.27 -2.87
N ASN A 136 -21.61 -17.98 -1.89
CA ASN A 136 -21.33 -16.62 -1.43
C ASN A 136 -19.85 -16.24 -1.51
N ILE A 137 -19.02 -17.05 -2.17
CA ILE A 137 -17.61 -16.77 -2.43
C ILE A 137 -17.31 -16.91 -3.92
N MET A 138 -16.54 -15.95 -4.45
CA MET A 138 -15.99 -16.00 -5.79
C MET A 138 -14.55 -15.48 -5.74
N GLY A 139 -13.62 -16.24 -6.31
CA GLY A 139 -12.24 -15.83 -6.49
C GLY A 139 -11.70 -16.42 -7.80
N LYS A 140 -11.05 -15.59 -8.61
CA LYS A 140 -10.41 -16.00 -9.87
C LYS A 140 -9.11 -15.25 -10.09
N ILE A 141 -8.17 -15.93 -10.73
CA ILE A 141 -6.97 -15.31 -11.30
C ILE A 141 -7.08 -15.45 -12.81
N GLU A 142 -7.11 -14.31 -13.50
CA GLU A 142 -7.22 -14.26 -14.96
C GLU A 142 -6.00 -13.55 -15.54
N HIS A 143 -5.57 -14.00 -16.71
CA HIS A 143 -4.50 -13.39 -17.47
C HIS A 143 -5.01 -13.07 -18.87
N ALA A 144 -4.81 -11.84 -19.32
CA ALA A 144 -5.16 -11.40 -20.65
C ALA A 144 -4.07 -10.47 -21.20
N TRP A 145 -3.94 -10.46 -22.54
CA TRP A 145 -3.17 -9.47 -23.25
C TRP A 145 -4.08 -8.28 -23.54
N LEU A 146 -3.76 -7.12 -22.94
CA LEU A 146 -4.56 -5.92 -23.10
C LEU A 146 -3.73 -4.80 -23.70
N THR A 147 -4.32 -4.06 -24.64
CA THR A 147 -3.79 -2.76 -25.06
C THR A 147 -3.98 -1.73 -23.94
N GLN A 148 -3.42 -0.52 -24.11
CA GLN A 148 -3.61 0.56 -23.14
C GLN A 148 -5.09 0.95 -23.04
N GLU A 149 -5.80 1.00 -24.16
CA GLU A 149 -7.23 1.32 -24.23
C GLU A 149 -8.07 0.27 -23.51
N GLN A 150 -7.80 -1.01 -23.77
CA GLN A 150 -8.47 -2.13 -23.09
C GLN A 150 -8.18 -2.16 -21.59
N PHE A 151 -6.98 -1.76 -21.15
CA PHE A 151 -6.70 -1.63 -19.73
C PHE A 151 -7.48 -0.47 -19.09
N ILE A 152 -7.67 0.64 -19.82
CA ILE A 152 -8.52 1.75 -19.37
C ILE A 152 -9.97 1.27 -19.20
N GLU A 153 -10.50 0.52 -20.17
CA GLU A 153 -11.84 -0.08 -20.09
C GLU A 153 -11.98 -1.04 -18.89
N LEU A 154 -11.00 -1.94 -18.69
CA LEU A 154 -10.97 -2.81 -17.51
C LEU A 154 -11.02 -2.00 -16.20
N ARG A 155 -10.26 -0.91 -16.12
CA ARG A 155 -10.28 -0.02 -14.95
C ARG A 155 -11.66 0.60 -14.71
N GLU A 156 -12.35 0.98 -15.77
CA GLU A 156 -13.73 1.51 -15.68
C GLU A 156 -14.71 0.45 -15.16
N LEU A 157 -14.60 -0.80 -15.61
CA LEU A 157 -15.39 -1.92 -15.09
C LEU A 157 -15.13 -2.14 -13.60
N MET A 158 -13.88 -2.10 -13.16
CA MET A 158 -13.52 -2.19 -11.74
C MET A 158 -14.10 -1.03 -10.93
N MET A 159 -14.11 0.19 -11.50
CA MET A 159 -14.73 1.36 -10.87
C MET A 159 -16.25 1.23 -10.77
N LYS A 160 -16.92 0.58 -11.71
CA LYS A 160 -18.36 0.26 -11.60
C LYS A 160 -18.63 -0.70 -10.42
N VAL A 161 -17.78 -1.71 -10.24
CA VAL A 161 -17.88 -2.59 -9.04
C VAL A 161 -17.66 -1.79 -7.75
N LYS A 162 -16.65 -0.91 -7.72
CA LYS A 162 -16.45 0.00 -6.56
C LYS A 162 -17.70 0.83 -6.27
N SER A 163 -18.28 1.46 -7.29
CA SER A 163 -19.48 2.30 -7.14
C SER A 163 -20.69 1.50 -6.65
N PHE A 164 -20.85 0.27 -7.12
CA PHE A 164 -21.87 -0.64 -6.60
C PHE A 164 -21.68 -0.91 -5.09
N MET A 165 -20.45 -1.24 -4.66
CA MET A 165 -20.14 -1.44 -3.25
C MET A 165 -20.36 -0.17 -2.42
N ASP A 166 -19.96 0.99 -2.94
CA ASP A 166 -20.14 2.28 -2.25
C ASP A 166 -21.64 2.62 -2.04
N ALA A 167 -22.49 2.33 -3.01
CA ALA A 167 -23.92 2.55 -2.91
C ALA A 167 -24.60 1.70 -1.81
N HIS A 168 -23.98 0.59 -1.41
CA HIS A 168 -24.53 -0.34 -0.41
C HIS A 168 -23.82 -0.25 0.96
N LYS A 169 -22.87 0.65 1.16
CA LYS A 169 -22.11 0.79 2.42
C LYS A 169 -22.98 1.14 3.63
N SER A 170 -24.01 1.94 3.43
CA SER A 170 -24.91 2.38 4.50
C SER A 170 -26.05 1.40 4.80
N HIS A 171 -26.31 0.46 3.91
CA HIS A 171 -27.35 -0.53 4.08
C HIS A 171 -26.84 -1.65 4.99
N ARG A 172 -27.44 -1.80 6.18
CA ARG A 172 -27.05 -2.85 7.15
C ARG A 172 -27.88 -4.13 6.99
N GLU A 173 -28.65 -4.23 5.92
CA GLU A 173 -29.40 -5.42 5.58
C GLU A 173 -28.54 -6.39 4.79
N GLY A 174 -28.70 -7.69 5.04
CA GLY A 174 -27.93 -8.73 4.38
C GLY A 174 -26.60 -9.04 5.05
N ARG A 175 -25.67 -9.60 4.28
CA ARG A 175 -24.35 -10.04 4.73
C ARG A 175 -23.27 -9.06 4.27
N LEU A 176 -22.30 -8.79 5.15
CA LEU A 176 -21.15 -7.96 4.79
C LEU A 176 -20.19 -8.75 3.89
N TYR A 177 -19.85 -8.17 2.73
CA TYR A 177 -18.89 -8.73 1.77
C TYR A 177 -17.66 -7.85 1.63
N LEU A 178 -16.50 -8.48 1.48
CA LEU A 178 -15.26 -7.83 1.07
C LEU A 178 -15.01 -8.13 -0.41
N ALA A 179 -14.83 -7.10 -1.23
CA ALA A 179 -14.36 -7.21 -2.60
C ALA A 179 -12.96 -6.57 -2.73
N ALA A 180 -11.95 -7.36 -3.11
CA ALA A 180 -10.60 -6.88 -3.37
C ALA A 180 -10.34 -6.88 -4.88
N LEU A 181 -10.20 -5.70 -5.47
CA LEU A 181 -10.00 -5.51 -6.92
C LEU A 181 -8.54 -5.14 -7.18
N ILE A 182 -7.81 -6.00 -7.85
CA ILE A 182 -6.39 -5.78 -8.20
C ILE A 182 -6.19 -6.11 -9.68
N ALA A 183 -5.63 -5.16 -10.44
CA ALA A 183 -5.15 -5.37 -11.79
C ALA A 183 -3.73 -4.80 -11.90
N MET A 184 -2.79 -5.60 -12.41
CA MET A 184 -1.39 -5.21 -12.53
C MET A 184 -0.72 -5.87 -13.73
N PRO A 185 0.31 -5.24 -14.34
CA PRO A 185 1.07 -5.87 -15.40
C PRO A 185 1.88 -7.05 -14.86
N VAL A 186 1.92 -8.14 -15.64
CA VAL A 186 2.72 -9.35 -15.33
C VAL A 186 4.08 -9.24 -16.00
N THR A 187 5.16 -9.24 -15.21
CA THR A 187 6.53 -9.26 -15.73
C THR A 187 6.96 -10.68 -16.01
N ARG A 188 7.22 -11.01 -17.29
CA ARG A 188 7.82 -12.29 -17.68
C ARG A 188 9.34 -12.19 -17.59
N LYS A 189 9.99 -13.00 -16.76
CA LYS A 189 11.46 -13.01 -16.57
C LYS A 189 12.25 -13.15 -17.89
N ARG A 190 11.75 -13.90 -18.87
CA ARG A 190 12.37 -14.03 -20.22
C ARG A 190 12.16 -12.79 -21.09
N GLY A 191 11.04 -12.09 -20.98
CA GLY A 191 10.75 -10.88 -21.75
C GLY A 191 11.54 -9.67 -21.26
N ALA A 192 11.74 -9.54 -19.97
CA ALA A 192 12.54 -8.47 -19.38
C ALA A 192 14.01 -8.52 -19.85
N LYS A 193 14.59 -9.74 -19.97
CA LYS A 193 15.95 -9.93 -20.50
C LYS A 193 16.05 -9.57 -22.00
N ARG A 194 15.07 -10.00 -22.80
CA ARG A 194 15.00 -9.66 -24.24
C ARG A 194 14.71 -8.18 -24.48
N ALA A 195 13.83 -7.55 -23.70
CA ALA A 195 13.54 -6.12 -23.80
C ALA A 195 14.76 -5.28 -23.39
N ALA A 196 15.48 -5.67 -22.34
CA ALA A 196 16.72 -5.03 -21.93
C ALA A 196 17.83 -5.18 -23.00
N GLU A 197 17.97 -6.37 -23.59
CA GLU A 197 18.91 -6.63 -24.68
C GLU A 197 18.53 -5.88 -25.97
N SER A 198 17.25 -5.75 -26.29
CA SER A 198 16.75 -4.97 -27.43
C SER A 198 16.96 -3.48 -27.21
N ALA A 199 16.64 -2.96 -26.01
CA ALA A 199 16.87 -1.57 -25.63
C ALA A 199 18.37 -1.21 -25.63
N MET A 200 19.24 -2.13 -25.20
CA MET A 200 20.69 -1.97 -25.26
C MET A 200 21.22 -1.96 -26.70
N LYS A 201 20.62 -2.73 -27.62
CA LYS A 201 21.00 -2.76 -29.04
C LYS A 201 20.52 -1.54 -29.82
N SER A 202 19.38 -0.94 -29.42
CA SER A 202 18.79 0.24 -30.07
C SER A 202 19.24 1.58 -29.46
N ALA A 203 19.92 1.57 -28.30
CA ALA A 203 20.38 2.78 -27.66
C ALA A 203 21.55 3.42 -28.44
N PRO A 204 21.50 4.72 -28.72
CA PRO A 204 22.60 5.40 -29.39
C PRO A 204 23.87 5.31 -28.51
N LYS A 205 25.04 5.11 -29.16
CA LYS A 205 26.34 4.90 -28.49
C LYS A 205 26.69 6.01 -27.46
N SER A 206 26.15 7.21 -27.62
CA SER A 206 26.28 8.34 -26.69
C SER A 206 25.54 8.10 -25.36
N ALA A 207 24.34 7.52 -25.41
CA ALA A 207 23.55 7.20 -24.21
C ALA A 207 24.18 6.04 -23.42
N LEU A 208 24.76 5.05 -24.09
CA LEU A 208 25.51 3.97 -23.44
C LEU A 208 26.76 4.49 -22.71
N LYS A 209 27.51 5.41 -23.32
CA LYS A 209 28.68 6.04 -22.67
C LYS A 209 28.31 6.85 -21.42
N SER A 210 27.19 7.59 -21.44
CA SER A 210 26.75 8.37 -20.29
C SER A 210 26.23 7.48 -19.15
N ALA A 211 25.50 6.41 -19.47
CA ALA A 211 25.01 5.43 -18.50
C ALA A 211 26.16 4.64 -17.85
N LEU A 212 27.17 4.21 -18.65
CA LEU A 212 28.38 3.56 -18.12
C LEU A 212 29.17 4.50 -17.18
N LYS A 213 29.32 5.78 -17.56
CA LYS A 213 30.01 6.80 -16.76
C LYS A 213 29.26 7.10 -15.45
N SER A 214 27.94 7.03 -15.46
CA SER A 214 27.08 7.18 -14.27
C SER A 214 27.13 5.95 -13.36
N ALA A 215 27.14 4.75 -13.92
CA ALA A 215 27.21 3.48 -13.16
C ALA A 215 28.61 3.24 -12.54
N MET A 216 29.68 3.71 -13.20
CA MET A 216 31.05 3.56 -12.69
C MET A 216 31.41 4.54 -11.54
N LYS A 217 30.74 5.69 -11.42
CA LYS A 217 30.99 6.65 -10.33
C LYS A 217 30.82 6.08 -8.92
N PRO A 218 29.75 5.34 -8.57
CA PRO A 218 29.63 4.73 -7.25
C PRO A 218 30.61 3.56 -7.03
N ALA A 219 30.90 2.76 -8.08
CA ALA A 219 31.85 1.65 -7.98
C ALA A 219 33.28 2.15 -7.74
N ALA A 220 33.72 3.20 -8.41
CA ALA A 220 35.02 3.82 -8.21
C ALA A 220 35.20 4.36 -6.78
N LYS A 221 34.14 4.94 -6.17
CA LYS A 221 34.18 5.38 -4.77
C LYS A 221 34.29 4.23 -3.78
N VAL A 222 33.67 3.08 -4.06
CA VAL A 222 33.75 1.89 -3.21
C VAL A 222 35.15 1.25 -3.31
N VAL A 223 35.69 1.12 -4.53
CA VAL A 223 37.05 0.61 -4.76
C VAL A 223 38.10 1.51 -4.11
N ALA A 224 37.99 2.84 -4.26
CA ALA A 224 38.90 3.78 -3.61
C ALA A 224 38.87 3.67 -2.07
N LYS A 225 37.69 3.48 -1.46
CA LYS A 225 37.57 3.24 0.00
C LYS A 225 38.20 1.91 0.44
N ILE A 226 38.08 0.87 -0.35
CA ILE A 226 38.67 -0.44 -0.05
C ILE A 226 40.18 -0.37 -0.17
N VAL A 227 40.71 0.24 -1.23
CA VAL A 227 42.15 0.43 -1.42
C VAL A 227 42.75 1.29 -0.31
N ALA A 228 42.11 2.38 0.08
CA ALA A 228 42.57 3.22 1.20
C ALA A 228 42.61 2.45 2.52
N LYS A 229 41.63 1.59 2.79
CA LYS A 229 41.62 0.72 3.98
C LYS A 229 42.76 -0.34 3.96
N ILE A 230 43.06 -0.90 2.81
CA ILE A 230 44.15 -1.89 2.65
C ILE A 230 45.49 -1.20 2.83
N VAL A 231 45.71 -0.03 2.26
CA VAL A 231 46.96 0.74 2.39
C VAL A 231 47.17 1.20 3.84
N ALA A 232 46.14 1.68 4.52
CA ALA A 232 46.23 2.06 5.94
C ALA A 232 46.58 0.86 6.84
N LYS A 233 46.01 -0.33 6.55
CA LYS A 233 46.31 -1.54 7.29
C LYS A 233 47.71 -2.10 7.03
N ALA A 234 48.26 -1.89 5.84
CA ALA A 234 49.64 -2.24 5.50
C ALA A 234 50.64 -1.29 6.18
N ALA A 235 50.38 0.02 6.20
CA ALA A 235 51.18 1.01 6.88
C ALA A 235 51.26 0.78 8.42
N ALA A 236 50.12 0.43 9.04
CA ALA A 236 50.08 0.10 10.46
C ALA A 236 50.88 -1.16 10.84
N LYS A 237 50.96 -2.16 9.93
CA LYS A 237 51.78 -3.35 10.12
C LYS A 237 53.30 -3.10 9.95
N SER A 238 53.71 -2.10 9.17
CA SER A 238 55.11 -1.77 8.98
C SER A 238 55.68 -0.94 10.14
N SER A 239 54.86 -0.12 10.80
CA SER A 239 55.27 0.65 11.99
C SER A 239 55.48 -0.20 13.23
N THR A 240 54.71 -1.26 13.39
CA THR A 240 54.85 -2.22 14.53
C THR A 240 56.08 -3.14 14.40
N LYS A 241 56.67 -3.26 13.21
CA LYS A 241 57.92 -4.04 13.00
C LYS A 241 59.22 -3.24 13.27
N ARG A 242 59.13 -1.89 13.28
CA ARG A 242 60.29 -0.99 13.56
C ARG A 242 60.48 -0.65 15.04
N SER A 243 59.50 -0.99 15.88
CA SER A 243 59.59 -0.74 17.35
C SER A 243 60.04 -1.96 18.17
N LYS A 244 60.48 -3.03 17.48
CA LYS A 244 61.02 -4.27 18.15
C LYS A 244 62.40 -4.66 17.61
N LYS A 245 63.25 -3.68 17.34
CA LYS A 245 64.70 -3.86 17.17
C LYS A 245 65.45 -2.88 18.06
#